data_01a68b81cde5cf3c397556cf21f7ce16
#
_entry.id   01a68b81cde5cf3c397556cf21f7ce16
#
_cell.length_a   1.000
_cell.length_b   1.000
_cell.length_c   1.000
_cell.angle_alpha   90.00
_cell.angle_beta   90.00
_cell.angle_gamma   90.00
#
_symmetry.space_group_name_H-M   'P 1'
#
loop_
_entity.id
_entity.type
_entity.pdbx_description
1 polymer ?
#
loop_
_entity_poly.entity_id
_entity_poly.type
_entity_poly.pdbx_seq_one_letter_code
_entity_poly.pdbx_strand_id
1 'polypeptide(L)'
;SRLNNSLNKQNMRIDSLDAQMRLLLPELQNALSANLKAKEQTDSVAILLINRINTFQNKMRLIEDKISYVDSVNFEILAQLVMVENKIVTLANSFTEMYDLKNNNSSAKVSSKISPVEYKKTYIDALSAYQNGDYNKAINGFSGLVLTDPSNDLADNSQYWLAECYYTIKNYKRAVIEFEKVFSFSGTDKDDDAQLKLGHCHRSMGNIKKAKEEYQRLLDYFPGSEFYDKARNSLKQLSSQ
;
A
#
# COMPACT_ATOMS: atom_id res chain seq x y z
N SER A 1 90.96 5.94 31.88
CA SER A 1 90.77 4.78 31.01
C SER A 1 89.37 4.22 30.97
N ARG A 2 88.62 4.05 32.10
CA ARG A 2 87.20 3.58 32.07
C ARG A 2 86.21 4.56 31.41
N LEU A 3 86.41 5.85 31.58
CA LEU A 3 85.55 6.88 30.95
C LEU A 3 85.69 6.91 29.42
N ASN A 4 86.92 6.80 28.88
CA ASN A 4 87.19 6.72 27.46
C ASN A 4 86.55 5.49 26.79
N ASN A 5 86.60 4.35 27.48
CA ASN A 5 85.93 3.15 26.96
C ASN A 5 84.37 3.25 26.95
N SER A 6 83.80 3.92 27.96
CA SER A 6 82.36 4.18 27.99
C SER A 6 81.94 5.17 26.91
N LEU A 7 82.68 6.24 26.65
CA LEU A 7 82.48 7.20 25.60
C LEU A 7 82.56 6.57 24.21
N ASN A 8 83.59 5.77 23.94
CA ASN A 8 83.70 5.03 22.66
C ASN A 8 82.48 4.10 22.42
N LYS A 9 82.02 3.42 23.47
CA LYS A 9 80.88 2.53 23.37
C LYS A 9 79.59 3.29 23.10
N GLN A 10 79.43 4.49 23.66
CA GLN A 10 78.31 5.35 23.37
C GLN A 10 78.35 5.93 21.95
N ASN A 11 79.53 6.35 21.46
CA ASN A 11 79.71 6.82 20.08
C ASN A 11 79.37 5.70 19.06
N MET A 12 79.86 4.48 19.26
CA MET A 12 79.49 3.33 18.39
C MET A 12 77.98 3.06 18.38
N ARG A 13 77.27 3.30 19.51
CA ARG A 13 75.83 3.15 19.58
C ARG A 13 75.12 4.27 18.81
N ILE A 14 75.61 5.49 18.90
CA ILE A 14 75.07 6.62 18.13
C ILE A 14 75.26 6.40 16.64
N ASP A 15 76.45 6.00 16.19
CA ASP A 15 76.73 5.69 14.79
C ASP A 15 75.82 4.55 14.27
N SER A 16 75.61 3.51 15.08
CA SER A 16 74.71 2.38 14.73
C SER A 16 73.24 2.88 14.62
N LEU A 17 72.79 3.71 15.53
CA LEU A 17 71.44 4.29 15.50
C LEU A 17 71.24 5.24 14.32
N ASP A 18 72.25 6.03 13.98
CA ASP A 18 72.23 6.93 12.83
C ASP A 18 72.20 6.14 11.52
N ALA A 19 72.92 5.07 11.41
CA ALA A 19 72.87 4.13 10.27
C ALA A 19 71.52 3.47 10.14
N GLN A 20 70.90 3.00 11.23
CA GLN A 20 69.56 2.42 11.22
C GLN A 20 68.50 3.48 10.84
N MET A 21 68.61 4.69 11.34
CA MET A 21 67.70 5.78 11.04
C MET A 21 67.74 6.16 9.54
N ARG A 22 68.96 6.20 8.95
CA ARG A 22 69.13 6.43 7.51
C ARG A 22 68.53 5.35 6.62
N LEU A 23 68.40 4.13 7.09
CA LEU A 23 67.76 3.03 6.38
C LEU A 23 66.26 3.05 6.53
N LEU A 24 65.73 3.37 7.74
CA LEU A 24 64.30 3.35 8.04
C LEU A 24 63.55 4.58 7.51
N LEU A 25 64.21 5.73 7.43
CA LEU A 25 63.56 6.98 7.01
C LEU A 25 62.98 6.93 5.59
N PRO A 26 63.70 6.40 4.59
CA PRO A 26 63.14 6.24 3.22
C PRO A 26 61.99 5.25 3.18
N GLU A 27 62.02 4.15 3.96
CA GLU A 27 60.97 3.17 4.03
C GLU A 27 59.68 3.79 4.63
N LEU A 28 59.84 4.58 5.67
CA LEU A 28 58.72 5.32 6.32
C LEU A 28 58.12 6.34 5.36
N GLN A 29 58.95 7.08 4.61
CA GLN A 29 58.51 8.02 3.60
C GLN A 29 57.72 7.35 2.47
N ASN A 30 58.22 6.23 1.99
CA ASN A 30 57.54 5.44 0.97
C ASN A 30 56.21 4.88 1.46
N ALA A 31 56.14 4.32 2.68
CA ALA A 31 54.92 3.85 3.28
C ALA A 31 53.90 4.96 3.50
N LEU A 32 54.34 6.16 3.94
CA LEU A 32 53.47 7.33 4.10
C LEU A 32 52.93 7.78 2.76
N SER A 33 53.77 7.87 1.71
CA SER A 33 53.34 8.27 0.37
C SER A 33 52.34 7.27 -0.25
N ALA A 34 52.56 5.99 -0.07
CA ALA A 34 51.63 4.95 -0.51
C ALA A 34 50.29 5.04 0.25
N ASN A 35 50.31 5.32 1.53
CA ASN A 35 49.10 5.48 2.33
C ASN A 35 48.28 6.74 1.94
N LEU A 36 48.94 7.85 1.67
CA LEU A 36 48.30 9.05 1.17
C LEU A 36 47.65 8.81 -0.19
N LYS A 37 48.32 8.12 -1.10
CA LYS A 37 47.77 7.78 -2.42
C LYS A 37 46.57 6.84 -2.32
N ALA A 38 46.64 5.86 -1.42
CA ALA A 38 45.49 4.97 -1.16
C ALA A 38 44.30 5.74 -0.58
N LYS A 39 44.53 6.71 0.31
CA LYS A 39 43.49 7.58 0.85
C LYS A 39 42.85 8.44 -0.21
N GLU A 40 43.60 9.07 -1.10
CA GLU A 40 43.06 9.86 -2.21
C GLU A 40 42.18 9.02 -3.15
N GLN A 41 42.58 7.76 -3.44
CA GLN A 41 41.77 6.82 -4.22
C GLN A 41 40.47 6.48 -3.51
N THR A 42 40.52 6.24 -2.20
CA THR A 42 39.32 5.93 -1.40
C THR A 42 38.34 7.11 -1.37
N ASP A 43 38.86 8.34 -1.19
CA ASP A 43 38.04 9.56 -1.19
C ASP A 43 37.38 9.78 -2.57
N SER A 44 38.10 9.52 -3.66
CA SER A 44 37.56 9.61 -5.02
C SER A 44 36.43 8.60 -5.26
N VAL A 45 36.58 7.36 -4.78
CA VAL A 45 35.53 6.33 -4.88
C VAL A 45 34.33 6.71 -4.02
N ALA A 46 34.55 7.24 -2.83
CA ALA A 46 33.48 7.71 -1.95
C ALA A 46 32.64 8.82 -2.63
N ILE A 47 33.29 9.81 -3.27
CA ILE A 47 32.61 10.87 -4.01
C ILE A 47 31.80 10.29 -5.18
N LEU A 48 32.37 9.33 -5.93
CA LEU A 48 31.68 8.69 -7.02
C LEU A 48 30.44 7.93 -6.55
N LEU A 49 30.53 7.23 -5.44
CA LEU A 49 29.42 6.49 -4.83
C LEU A 49 28.32 7.45 -4.36
N ILE A 50 28.66 8.54 -3.71
CA ILE A 50 27.70 9.58 -3.27
C ILE A 50 26.96 10.14 -4.49
N ASN A 51 27.66 10.47 -5.58
CA ASN A 51 27.04 10.97 -6.80
C ASN A 51 26.11 9.95 -7.45
N ARG A 52 26.47 8.66 -7.42
CA ARG A 52 25.59 7.59 -7.92
C ARG A 52 24.35 7.40 -7.03
N ILE A 53 24.50 7.46 -5.73
CA ILE A 53 23.39 7.38 -4.77
C ILE A 53 22.41 8.54 -5.02
N ASN A 54 22.90 9.77 -5.13
CA ASN A 54 22.09 10.95 -5.41
C ASN A 54 21.33 10.81 -6.76
N THR A 55 22.01 10.30 -7.79
CA THR A 55 21.39 10.05 -9.09
C THR A 55 20.30 8.99 -9.00
N PHE A 56 20.52 7.93 -8.23
CA PHE A 56 19.54 6.88 -7.99
C PHE A 56 18.33 7.41 -7.20
N GLN A 57 18.55 8.19 -6.15
CA GLN A 57 17.49 8.81 -5.37
C GLN A 57 16.61 9.73 -6.24
N ASN A 58 17.22 10.54 -7.12
CA ASN A 58 16.48 11.39 -8.06
C ASN A 58 15.65 10.57 -9.05
N LYS A 59 16.16 9.44 -9.54
CA LYS A 59 15.41 8.53 -10.42
C LYS A 59 14.26 7.86 -9.67
N MET A 60 14.47 7.44 -8.43
CA MET A 60 13.41 6.85 -7.59
C MET A 60 12.28 7.85 -7.38
N ARG A 61 12.59 9.09 -7.03
CA ARG A 61 11.58 10.15 -6.86
C ARG A 61 10.78 10.39 -8.14
N LEU A 62 11.44 10.42 -9.31
CA LEU A 62 10.74 10.55 -10.59
C LEU A 62 9.81 9.36 -10.88
N ILE A 63 10.19 8.15 -10.48
CA ILE A 63 9.35 6.95 -10.60
C ILE A 63 8.15 7.05 -9.65
N GLU A 64 8.35 7.48 -8.42
CA GLU A 64 7.28 7.70 -7.44
C GLU A 64 6.27 8.74 -7.95
N ASP A 65 6.73 9.86 -8.50
CA ASP A 65 5.86 10.88 -9.11
C ASP A 65 5.06 10.31 -10.30
N LYS A 66 5.68 9.48 -11.16
CA LYS A 66 4.99 8.82 -12.27
C LYS A 66 3.96 7.78 -11.80
N ILE A 67 4.28 7.01 -10.77
CA ILE A 67 3.35 6.04 -10.19
C ILE A 67 2.13 6.78 -9.62
N SER A 68 2.34 7.86 -8.88
CA SER A 68 1.26 8.68 -8.34
C SER A 68 0.35 9.26 -9.44
N TYR A 69 0.95 9.73 -10.55
CA TYR A 69 0.18 10.20 -11.72
C TYR A 69 -0.64 9.08 -12.35
N VAL A 70 -0.04 7.91 -12.61
CA VAL A 70 -0.74 6.76 -13.19
C VAL A 70 -1.87 6.29 -12.29
N ASP A 71 -1.67 6.30 -10.96
CA ASP A 71 -2.70 5.93 -10.00
C ASP A 71 -3.88 6.92 -10.02
N SER A 72 -3.60 8.21 -10.17
CA SER A 72 -4.65 9.25 -10.33
C SER A 72 -5.46 9.04 -11.60
N VAL A 73 -4.80 8.79 -12.74
CA VAL A 73 -5.48 8.55 -14.03
C VAL A 73 -6.28 7.25 -13.99
N ASN A 74 -5.76 6.19 -13.38
CA ASN A 74 -6.48 4.93 -13.23
C ASN A 74 -7.72 5.10 -12.35
N PHE A 75 -7.64 5.91 -11.30
CA PHE A 75 -8.79 6.23 -10.46
C PHE A 75 -9.88 6.96 -11.25
N GLU A 76 -9.50 7.94 -12.06
CA GLU A 76 -10.45 8.66 -12.92
C GLU A 76 -11.11 7.76 -13.96
N ILE A 77 -10.34 6.87 -14.61
CA ILE A 77 -10.89 5.88 -15.56
C ILE A 77 -11.86 4.92 -14.86
N LEU A 78 -11.55 4.45 -13.65
CA LEU A 78 -12.44 3.59 -12.87
C LEU A 78 -13.74 4.32 -12.50
N ALA A 79 -13.66 5.59 -12.11
CA ALA A 79 -14.84 6.40 -11.83
C ALA A 79 -15.72 6.59 -13.08
N GLN A 80 -15.10 6.80 -14.24
CA GLN A 80 -15.82 6.91 -15.53
C GLN A 80 -16.45 5.57 -15.93
N LEU A 81 -15.76 4.43 -15.72
CA LEU A 81 -16.31 3.11 -15.97
C LEU A 81 -17.57 2.85 -15.11
N VAL A 82 -17.52 3.18 -13.82
CA VAL A 82 -18.70 3.07 -12.94
C VAL A 82 -19.86 3.94 -13.44
N MET A 83 -19.56 5.15 -13.90
CA MET A 83 -20.63 6.01 -14.50
C MET A 83 -21.19 5.42 -15.79
N VAL A 84 -20.37 4.81 -16.63
CA VAL A 84 -20.84 4.13 -17.86
C VAL A 84 -21.67 2.89 -17.51
N GLU A 85 -21.22 2.06 -16.55
CA GLU A 85 -22.00 0.92 -16.06
C GLU A 85 -23.38 1.35 -15.55
N ASN A 86 -23.45 2.42 -14.74
CA ASN A 86 -24.72 2.96 -14.24
C ASN A 86 -25.61 3.46 -15.38
N LYS A 87 -25.05 4.11 -16.42
CA LYS A 87 -25.80 4.54 -17.60
C LYS A 87 -26.34 3.37 -18.42
N ILE A 88 -25.55 2.28 -18.56
CA ILE A 88 -25.99 1.07 -19.24
C ILE A 88 -27.16 0.43 -18.50
N VAL A 89 -27.08 0.34 -17.16
CA VAL A 89 -28.20 -0.19 -16.35
C VAL A 89 -29.45 0.66 -16.50
N THR A 90 -29.30 1.99 -16.42
CA THR A 90 -30.43 2.92 -16.62
C THR A 90 -31.04 2.78 -18.01
N LEU A 91 -30.21 2.66 -19.04
CA LEU A 91 -30.67 2.47 -20.42
C LEU A 91 -31.34 1.11 -20.60
N ALA A 92 -30.82 0.05 -20.02
CA ALA A 92 -31.42 -1.29 -20.04
C ALA A 92 -32.81 -1.27 -19.38
N ASN A 93 -32.94 -0.61 -18.23
CA ASN A 93 -34.22 -0.46 -17.53
C ASN A 93 -35.23 0.33 -18.38
N SER A 94 -34.79 1.45 -18.97
CA SER A 94 -35.64 2.26 -19.87
C SER A 94 -36.05 1.49 -21.12
N PHE A 95 -35.18 0.64 -21.64
CA PHE A 95 -35.50 -0.23 -22.79
C PHE A 95 -36.50 -1.31 -22.41
N THR A 96 -36.37 -1.89 -21.23
CA THR A 96 -37.34 -2.87 -20.70
C THR A 96 -38.67 -2.23 -20.48
N GLU A 97 -38.73 -1.02 -19.89
CA GLU A 97 -39.98 -0.24 -19.74
C GLU A 97 -40.65 0.09 -21.09
N MET A 98 -39.83 0.50 -22.09
CA MET A 98 -40.36 0.75 -23.45
C MET A 98 -40.88 -0.51 -24.14
N TYR A 99 -40.19 -1.65 -23.94
CA TYR A 99 -40.59 -2.94 -24.49
C TYR A 99 -41.91 -3.41 -23.85
N ASP A 100 -42.03 -3.26 -22.53
CA ASP A 100 -43.22 -3.62 -21.77
C ASP A 100 -44.40 -2.71 -22.12
N LEU A 101 -44.18 -1.40 -22.36
CA LEU A 101 -45.21 -0.46 -22.85
C LEU A 101 -45.67 -0.79 -24.27
N LYS A 102 -44.80 -1.36 -25.12
CA LYS A 102 -45.12 -1.71 -26.50
C LYS A 102 -45.87 -3.04 -26.60
N ASN A 103 -45.71 -3.95 -25.62
CA ASN A 103 -46.33 -5.27 -25.58
C ASN A 103 -47.55 -5.37 -24.64
N ASN A 104 -47.90 -4.31 -23.87
CA ASN A 104 -48.99 -4.34 -22.92
C ASN A 104 -50.37 -3.99 -23.58
N ASN A 105 -50.98 -5.00 -24.18
CA ASN A 105 -52.42 -5.22 -24.04
C ASN A 105 -52.63 -6.46 -23.13
N SER A 106 -52.16 -6.48 -21.92
CA SER A 106 -52.60 -7.37 -20.83
C SER A 106 -51.70 -7.22 -19.58
N SER A 107 -52.28 -6.62 -18.57
CA SER A 107 -52.06 -6.83 -17.14
C SER A 107 -50.90 -7.66 -16.69
N ALA A 108 -49.80 -7.04 -16.24
CA ALA A 108 -49.16 -7.28 -14.95
C ALA A 108 -48.02 -6.31 -14.79
N LYS A 109 -48.13 -5.44 -13.83
CA LYS A 109 -47.03 -4.61 -13.29
C LYS A 109 -45.97 -5.59 -12.72
N VAL A 110 -44.97 -5.96 -13.50
CA VAL A 110 -43.79 -6.64 -12.97
C VAL A 110 -42.96 -5.54 -12.33
N SER A 111 -43.17 -5.34 -11.04
CA SER A 111 -42.21 -4.67 -10.18
C SER A 111 -40.90 -5.46 -10.29
N SER A 112 -39.85 -4.86 -10.83
CA SER A 112 -38.51 -5.48 -10.97
C SER A 112 -37.78 -5.64 -9.62
N LYS A 113 -38.48 -5.47 -8.51
CA LYS A 113 -37.93 -5.77 -7.18
C LYS A 113 -37.85 -7.28 -6.98
N ILE A 114 -36.65 -7.78 -6.82
CA ILE A 114 -36.41 -9.15 -6.36
C ILE A 114 -37.15 -9.38 -5.04
N SER A 115 -37.78 -10.56 -4.89
CA SER A 115 -38.46 -10.84 -3.63
C SER A 115 -37.45 -10.94 -2.48
N PRO A 116 -37.81 -10.56 -1.23
CA PRO A 116 -36.91 -10.64 -0.09
C PRO A 116 -36.34 -12.07 0.12
N VAL A 117 -37.12 -13.09 -0.20
CA VAL A 117 -36.69 -14.49 -0.11
C VAL A 117 -35.62 -14.81 -1.15
N GLU A 118 -35.80 -14.34 -2.38
CA GLU A 118 -34.84 -14.55 -3.47
C GLU A 118 -33.57 -13.70 -3.25
N TYR A 119 -33.70 -12.49 -2.72
CA TYR A 119 -32.57 -11.66 -2.32
C TYR A 119 -31.70 -12.42 -1.29
N LYS A 120 -32.33 -12.90 -0.22
CA LYS A 120 -31.64 -13.67 0.82
C LYS A 120 -30.98 -14.94 0.29
N LYS A 121 -31.65 -15.66 -0.62
CA LYS A 121 -31.10 -16.85 -1.28
C LYS A 121 -29.84 -16.48 -2.07
N THR A 122 -29.92 -15.47 -2.93
CA THR A 122 -28.78 -15.01 -3.74
C THR A 122 -27.63 -14.53 -2.86
N TYR A 123 -27.92 -13.86 -1.73
CA TYR A 123 -26.93 -13.47 -0.74
C TYR A 123 -26.19 -14.68 -0.15
N ILE A 124 -26.92 -15.71 0.25
CA ILE A 124 -26.35 -16.97 0.79
C ILE A 124 -25.51 -17.69 -0.27
N ASP A 125 -25.98 -17.74 -1.51
CA ASP A 125 -25.26 -18.36 -2.64
C ASP A 125 -23.95 -17.59 -2.94
N ALA A 126 -23.96 -16.26 -2.85
CA ALA A 126 -22.77 -15.43 -3.01
C ALA A 126 -21.77 -15.60 -1.85
N LEU A 127 -22.25 -15.71 -0.60
CA LEU A 127 -21.42 -16.03 0.56
C LEU A 127 -20.76 -17.42 0.42
N SER A 128 -21.53 -18.40 -0.01
CA SER A 128 -21.01 -19.76 -0.27
C SER A 128 -19.93 -19.73 -1.36
N ALA A 129 -20.13 -18.97 -2.42
CA ALA A 129 -19.13 -18.79 -3.48
C ALA A 129 -17.83 -18.14 -2.93
N TYR A 130 -17.96 -17.13 -2.06
CA TYR A 130 -16.81 -16.51 -1.39
C TYR A 130 -16.04 -17.51 -0.51
N GLN A 131 -16.76 -18.30 0.30
CA GLN A 131 -16.15 -19.32 1.17
C GLN A 131 -15.44 -20.42 0.38
N ASN A 132 -15.96 -20.77 -0.80
CA ASN A 132 -15.38 -21.74 -1.71
C ASN A 132 -14.22 -21.17 -2.57
N GLY A 133 -13.90 -19.89 -2.44
CA GLY A 133 -12.84 -19.23 -3.22
C GLY A 133 -13.26 -18.82 -4.64
N ASP A 134 -14.54 -18.99 -5.01
CA ASP A 134 -15.07 -18.51 -6.29
C ASP A 134 -15.44 -17.02 -6.20
N TYR A 135 -14.41 -16.20 -6.09
CA TYR A 135 -14.57 -14.75 -5.86
C TYR A 135 -15.28 -14.05 -7.02
N ASN A 136 -15.13 -14.52 -8.26
CA ASN A 136 -15.82 -13.94 -9.42
C ASN A 136 -17.33 -14.15 -9.32
N LYS A 137 -17.76 -15.34 -8.93
CA LYS A 137 -19.18 -15.63 -8.70
C LYS A 137 -19.74 -14.85 -7.52
N ALA A 138 -18.97 -14.73 -6.43
CA ALA A 138 -19.33 -13.92 -5.27
C ALA A 138 -19.50 -12.45 -5.64
N ILE A 139 -18.55 -11.86 -6.39
CA ILE A 139 -18.60 -10.48 -6.89
C ILE A 139 -19.86 -10.25 -7.70
N ASN A 140 -20.17 -11.15 -8.66
CA ASN A 140 -21.37 -11.04 -9.49
C ASN A 140 -22.66 -11.12 -8.65
N GLY A 141 -22.69 -12.02 -7.66
CA GLY A 141 -23.83 -12.17 -6.76
C GLY A 141 -24.06 -10.92 -5.92
N PHE A 142 -23.04 -10.46 -5.17
CA PHE A 142 -23.18 -9.29 -4.30
C PHE A 142 -23.42 -8.00 -5.06
N SER A 143 -22.72 -7.77 -6.17
CA SER A 143 -22.94 -6.58 -7.00
C SER A 143 -24.33 -6.54 -7.60
N GLY A 144 -24.83 -7.70 -8.06
CA GLY A 144 -26.20 -7.84 -8.56
C GLY A 144 -27.23 -7.48 -7.50
N LEU A 145 -27.05 -7.92 -6.26
CA LEU A 145 -27.96 -7.62 -5.14
C LEU A 145 -28.03 -6.13 -4.85
N VAL A 146 -26.85 -5.50 -4.70
CA VAL A 146 -26.75 -4.03 -4.41
C VAL A 146 -27.40 -3.21 -5.53
N LEU A 147 -27.22 -3.61 -6.79
CA LEU A 147 -27.80 -2.91 -7.93
C LEU A 147 -29.32 -3.10 -8.04
N THR A 148 -29.83 -4.28 -7.71
CA THR A 148 -31.24 -4.62 -7.89
C THR A 148 -32.12 -4.01 -6.80
N ASP A 149 -31.71 -4.06 -5.55
CA ASP A 149 -32.44 -3.43 -4.44
C ASP A 149 -31.48 -2.92 -3.35
N PRO A 150 -30.96 -1.70 -3.51
CA PRO A 150 -30.07 -1.08 -2.53
C PRO A 150 -30.77 -0.72 -1.21
N SER A 151 -32.09 -0.83 -1.14
CA SER A 151 -32.89 -0.57 0.06
C SER A 151 -33.21 -1.82 0.87
N ASN A 152 -32.72 -2.98 0.43
CA ASN A 152 -32.89 -4.24 1.15
C ASN A 152 -32.05 -4.26 2.45
N ASP A 153 -32.55 -4.92 3.49
CA ASP A 153 -31.87 -5.03 4.79
C ASP A 153 -30.49 -5.73 4.73
N LEU A 154 -30.18 -6.42 3.64
CA LEU A 154 -28.89 -7.06 3.39
C LEU A 154 -28.04 -6.33 2.34
N ALA A 155 -28.45 -5.13 1.90
CA ALA A 155 -27.74 -4.42 0.85
C ALA A 155 -26.40 -3.87 1.31
N ASP A 156 -26.32 -3.36 2.53
CA ASP A 156 -25.10 -2.93 3.21
C ASP A 156 -24.11 -4.09 3.40
N ASN A 157 -24.62 -5.22 3.89
CA ASN A 157 -23.85 -6.46 4.01
C ASN A 157 -23.36 -6.95 2.64
N SER A 158 -24.18 -6.87 1.61
CA SER A 158 -23.80 -7.24 0.23
C SER A 158 -22.70 -6.31 -0.30
N GLN A 159 -22.79 -5.02 -0.03
CA GLN A 159 -21.78 -4.04 -0.39
C GLN A 159 -20.44 -4.29 0.34
N TYR A 160 -20.51 -4.61 1.63
CA TYR A 160 -19.33 -4.97 2.42
C TYR A 160 -18.65 -6.24 1.87
N TRP A 161 -19.42 -7.32 1.61
CA TRP A 161 -18.86 -8.56 1.09
C TRP A 161 -18.34 -8.42 -0.35
N LEU A 162 -18.92 -7.53 -1.15
CA LEU A 162 -18.38 -7.16 -2.46
C LEU A 162 -16.98 -6.57 -2.31
N ALA A 163 -16.79 -5.65 -1.36
CA ALA A 163 -15.49 -5.06 -1.04
C ALA A 163 -14.49 -6.10 -0.53
N GLU A 164 -14.94 -7.02 0.34
CA GLU A 164 -14.12 -8.15 0.85
C GLU A 164 -13.65 -9.08 -0.28
N CYS A 165 -14.47 -9.34 -1.28
CA CYS A 165 -14.05 -10.09 -2.45
C CYS A 165 -12.87 -9.43 -3.14
N TYR A 166 -12.96 -8.12 -3.42
CA TYR A 166 -11.88 -7.37 -4.05
C TYR A 166 -10.63 -7.31 -3.17
N TYR A 167 -10.78 -7.19 -1.85
CA TYR A 167 -9.68 -7.23 -0.90
C TYR A 167 -8.95 -8.58 -0.95
N THR A 168 -9.70 -9.68 -0.95
CA THR A 168 -9.17 -11.05 -0.93
C THR A 168 -8.39 -11.39 -2.21
N ILE A 169 -8.89 -10.95 -3.38
CA ILE A 169 -8.15 -11.08 -4.65
C ILE A 169 -7.03 -10.02 -4.81
N LYS A 170 -6.72 -9.27 -3.75
CA LYS A 170 -5.69 -8.23 -3.69
C LYS A 170 -5.90 -7.03 -4.63
N ASN A 171 -7.11 -6.86 -5.15
CA ASN A 171 -7.49 -5.65 -5.86
C ASN A 171 -7.85 -4.55 -4.86
N TYR A 172 -6.84 -4.08 -4.11
CA TYR A 172 -7.03 -3.13 -3.01
C TYR A 172 -7.61 -1.79 -3.46
N LYS A 173 -7.30 -1.33 -4.68
CA LYS A 173 -7.86 -0.10 -5.23
C LYS A 173 -9.38 -0.20 -5.38
N ARG A 174 -9.87 -1.30 -5.94
CA ARG A 174 -11.31 -1.53 -6.06
C ARG A 174 -11.94 -1.78 -4.70
N ALA A 175 -11.29 -2.52 -3.82
CA ALA A 175 -11.76 -2.75 -2.45
C ALA A 175 -12.01 -1.44 -1.70
N VAL A 176 -11.11 -0.45 -1.80
CA VAL A 176 -11.31 0.89 -1.20
C VAL A 176 -12.60 1.52 -1.69
N ILE A 177 -12.82 1.54 -3.00
CA ILE A 177 -14.04 2.14 -3.59
C ILE A 177 -15.29 1.45 -3.05
N GLU A 178 -15.28 0.12 -2.99
CA GLU A 178 -16.44 -0.62 -2.53
C GLU A 178 -16.66 -0.53 -1.01
N PHE A 179 -15.59 -0.45 -0.20
CA PHE A 179 -15.71 -0.17 1.24
C PHE A 179 -16.22 1.25 1.52
N GLU A 180 -15.80 2.26 0.76
CA GLU A 180 -16.30 3.63 0.90
C GLU A 180 -17.81 3.72 0.64
N LYS A 181 -18.35 2.89 -0.26
CA LYS A 181 -19.80 2.83 -0.52
C LYS A 181 -20.61 2.27 0.64
N VAL A 182 -20.01 1.49 1.55
CA VAL A 182 -20.71 0.98 2.74
C VAL A 182 -21.27 2.12 3.57
N PHE A 183 -20.53 3.21 3.73
CA PHE A 183 -20.97 4.39 4.50
C PHE A 183 -22.17 5.16 3.88
N SER A 184 -22.59 4.82 2.65
CA SER A 184 -23.79 5.39 2.05
C SER A 184 -25.09 4.75 2.52
N PHE A 185 -24.99 3.60 3.20
CA PHE A 185 -26.14 2.94 3.81
C PHE A 185 -26.37 3.50 5.22
N SER A 186 -27.60 3.90 5.52
CA SER A 186 -27.94 4.47 6.83
C SER A 186 -28.16 3.37 7.84
N GLY A 187 -27.51 3.48 9.03
CA GLY A 187 -27.74 2.58 10.14
C GLY A 187 -27.12 1.19 9.96
N THR A 188 -26.09 1.07 9.13
CA THR A 188 -25.37 -0.19 8.95
C THR A 188 -24.50 -0.51 10.17
N ASP A 189 -24.39 -1.79 10.49
CA ASP A 189 -23.48 -2.34 11.51
C ASP A 189 -22.09 -2.67 10.91
N LYS A 190 -21.83 -2.29 9.63
CA LYS A 190 -20.62 -2.59 8.89
C LYS A 190 -19.64 -1.40 8.76
N ASP A 191 -20.01 -0.23 9.29
CA ASP A 191 -19.22 0.98 9.14
C ASP A 191 -17.82 0.86 9.77
N ASP A 192 -17.74 0.35 10.98
CA ASP A 192 -16.47 0.18 11.70
C ASP A 192 -15.59 -0.92 11.08
N ASP A 193 -16.20 -2.00 10.61
CA ASP A 193 -15.52 -3.07 9.88
C ASP A 193 -14.96 -2.53 8.55
N ALA A 194 -15.78 -1.81 7.78
CA ALA A 194 -15.36 -1.15 6.53
C ALA A 194 -14.23 -0.13 6.78
N GLN A 195 -14.33 0.66 7.86
CA GLN A 195 -13.30 1.62 8.24
C GLN A 195 -11.96 0.95 8.55
N LEU A 196 -11.97 -0.17 9.28
CA LEU A 196 -10.78 -0.97 9.52
C LEU A 196 -10.16 -1.49 8.22
N LYS A 197 -11.01 -2.01 7.33
CA LYS A 197 -10.59 -2.57 6.03
C LYS A 197 -10.01 -1.53 5.09
N LEU A 198 -10.50 -0.29 5.09
CA LEU A 198 -9.88 0.82 4.38
C LEU A 198 -8.42 1.04 4.84
N GLY A 199 -8.19 1.04 6.16
CA GLY A 199 -6.85 1.10 6.71
C GLY A 199 -5.96 -0.07 6.23
N HIS A 200 -6.50 -1.28 6.20
CA HIS A 200 -5.78 -2.46 5.69
C HIS A 200 -5.49 -2.37 4.20
N CYS A 201 -6.43 -1.89 3.38
CA CYS A 201 -6.23 -1.67 1.95
C CYS A 201 -5.08 -0.69 1.70
N HIS A 202 -5.12 0.48 2.34
CA HIS A 202 -4.08 1.49 2.19
C HIS A 202 -2.72 0.99 2.66
N ARG A 203 -2.66 0.26 3.78
CA ARG A 203 -1.42 -0.39 4.25
C ARG A 203 -0.88 -1.38 3.22
N SER A 204 -1.74 -2.22 2.64
CA SER A 204 -1.35 -3.22 1.65
C SER A 204 -0.87 -2.61 0.32
N MET A 205 -1.32 -1.39 0.01
CA MET A 205 -0.83 -0.59 -1.13
C MET A 205 0.44 0.21 -0.83
N GLY A 206 0.96 0.16 0.40
CA GLY A 206 2.10 0.97 0.84
C GLY A 206 1.76 2.43 1.17
N ASN A 207 0.49 2.83 1.12
CA ASN A 207 0.03 4.18 1.43
C ASN A 207 -0.08 4.39 2.95
N ILE A 208 1.08 4.39 3.63
CA ILE A 208 1.17 4.40 5.10
C ILE A 208 0.45 5.60 5.71
N LYS A 209 0.56 6.78 5.10
CA LYS A 209 -0.12 7.99 5.59
C LYS A 209 -1.64 7.80 5.63
N LYS A 210 -2.22 7.37 4.50
CA LYS A 210 -3.67 7.11 4.43
C LYS A 210 -4.09 5.97 5.37
N ALA A 211 -3.30 4.90 5.46
CA ALA A 211 -3.59 3.82 6.39
C ALA A 211 -3.69 4.31 7.85
N LYS A 212 -2.78 5.20 8.28
CA LYS A 212 -2.85 5.83 9.61
C LYS A 212 -4.11 6.68 9.78
N GLU A 213 -4.46 7.46 8.76
CA GLU A 213 -5.67 8.30 8.76
C GLU A 213 -6.94 7.44 8.92
N GLU A 214 -7.06 6.33 8.19
CA GLU A 214 -8.24 5.45 8.29
C GLU A 214 -8.31 4.71 9.63
N TYR A 215 -7.19 4.24 10.18
CA TYR A 215 -7.20 3.67 11.53
C TYR A 215 -7.53 4.72 12.60
N GLN A 216 -7.03 5.95 12.46
CA GLN A 216 -7.36 7.03 13.38
C GLN A 216 -8.86 7.38 13.32
N ARG A 217 -9.46 7.43 12.13
CA ARG A 217 -10.90 7.62 11.96
C ARG A 217 -11.72 6.57 12.70
N LEU A 218 -11.29 5.29 12.65
CA LEU A 218 -11.97 4.25 13.42
C LEU A 218 -11.93 4.56 14.93
N LEU A 219 -10.78 4.98 15.45
CA LEU A 219 -10.65 5.32 16.86
C LEU A 219 -11.51 6.53 17.25
N ASP A 220 -11.63 7.52 16.36
CA ASP A 220 -12.34 8.77 16.61
C ASP A 220 -13.87 8.62 16.51
N TYR A 221 -14.34 7.87 15.51
CA TYR A 221 -15.78 7.78 15.20
C TYR A 221 -16.45 6.51 15.74
N PHE A 222 -15.68 5.46 16.02
CA PHE A 222 -16.21 4.18 16.48
C PHE A 222 -15.54 3.69 17.79
N PRO A 223 -15.59 4.50 18.89
CA PRO A 223 -14.88 4.16 20.12
C PRO A 223 -15.42 2.90 20.83
N GLY A 224 -16.65 2.47 20.50
CA GLY A 224 -17.28 1.24 21.01
C GLY A 224 -17.10 0.03 20.10
N SER A 225 -16.38 0.14 18.99
CA SER A 225 -16.16 -0.95 18.04
C SER A 225 -15.32 -2.07 18.65
N GLU A 226 -15.65 -3.32 18.32
CA GLU A 226 -14.81 -4.48 18.63
C GLU A 226 -13.43 -4.40 17.92
N PHE A 227 -13.32 -3.61 16.86
CA PHE A 227 -12.08 -3.39 16.10
C PHE A 227 -11.20 -2.28 16.66
N TYR A 228 -11.63 -1.56 17.70
CA TYR A 228 -10.91 -0.44 18.28
C TYR A 228 -9.46 -0.77 18.62
N ASP A 229 -9.24 -1.85 19.39
CA ASP A 229 -7.90 -2.27 19.81
C ASP A 229 -7.05 -2.73 18.60
N LYS A 230 -7.66 -3.36 17.61
CA LYS A 230 -6.98 -3.78 16.39
C LYS A 230 -6.50 -2.59 15.57
N ALA A 231 -7.33 -1.55 15.43
CA ALA A 231 -6.97 -0.31 14.75
C ALA A 231 -5.84 0.42 15.50
N ARG A 232 -5.97 0.56 16.84
CA ARG A 232 -4.94 1.19 17.68
C ARG A 232 -3.58 0.50 17.58
N ASN A 233 -3.56 -0.83 17.61
CA ASN A 233 -2.34 -1.61 17.47
C ASN A 233 -1.73 -1.45 16.06
N SER A 234 -2.56 -1.46 15.03
CA SER A 234 -2.13 -1.21 13.64
C SER A 234 -1.51 0.18 13.48
N LEU A 235 -2.14 1.21 14.04
CA LEU A 235 -1.63 2.57 14.03
C LEU A 235 -0.29 2.70 14.77
N LYS A 236 -0.16 2.04 15.94
CA LYS A 236 1.09 2.01 16.72
C LYS A 236 2.23 1.35 15.92
N GLN A 237 1.97 0.21 15.28
CA GLN A 237 2.96 -0.47 14.44
C GLN A 237 3.46 0.40 13.28
N LEU A 238 2.57 1.14 12.62
CA LEU A 238 2.94 2.03 11.52
C LEU A 238 3.65 3.31 12.00
N SER A 239 3.52 3.68 13.26
CA SER A 239 4.17 4.87 13.83
C SER A 239 5.57 4.60 14.36
N SER A 240 5.94 3.32 14.51
CA SER A 240 7.27 2.86 14.95
C SER A 240 8.19 2.47 13.78
N GLN A 241 7.72 2.60 12.53
CA GLN A 241 8.49 2.45 11.30
C GLN A 241 8.92 3.80 10.75
#